data_5db563d4e380464476b2a8a4aa725e24
#
_entry.id   5db563d4e380464476b2a8a4aa725e24
#
_cell.length_a   1.000
_cell.length_b   1.000
_cell.length_c   1.000
_cell.angle_alpha   90.00
_cell.angle_beta   90.00
_cell.angle_gamma   90.00
#
_symmetry.space_group_name_H-M   'P 1'
#
loop_
_entity.id
_entity.type
_entity.pdbx_description
1 polymer ?
#
loop_
_entity_poly.entity_id
_entity_poly.type
_entity_poly.pdbx_seq_one_letter_code
_entity_poly.pdbx_strand_id
1 'polypeptide(L)'
;MKSLLTLILGLFCLVNVNDAYAGNLHLIDADEATGFSIYRTGAPDREDMKEFCRLGIQEIMVLSGTASKHEYKYQAECPTLKVIYNTKGNSRVPLTKEFLNYFDNWVQEAKATGKKIAFRCTCGCHRTGRLAAYYQMKYQGITADDAKSIMTARGKWMWLMPHLYPQVSALNDYINGRGCSTRAKYCVTE
;
A
#
# COMPACT_ATOMS: atom_id res chain seq x y z
N MET A 1 35.10 -29.47 40.16
CA MET A 1 33.88 -28.74 39.80
C MET A 1 34.13 -28.10 38.44
N LYS A 2 33.60 -28.68 37.37
CA LYS A 2 33.75 -28.19 36.00
C LYS A 2 32.39 -27.59 35.58
N SER A 3 32.38 -26.26 35.40
CA SER A 3 31.18 -25.52 34.94
C SER A 3 30.98 -25.74 33.45
N LEU A 4 29.86 -26.31 33.06
CA LEU A 4 29.47 -26.52 31.66
C LEU A 4 28.73 -25.31 31.21
N LEU A 5 29.40 -24.48 30.39
CA LEU A 5 28.82 -23.30 29.75
C LEU A 5 28.05 -23.75 28.50
N THR A 6 26.72 -23.82 28.58
CA THR A 6 25.85 -24.18 27.45
C THR A 6 25.69 -22.97 26.55
N LEU A 7 26.34 -22.98 25.40
CA LEU A 7 26.22 -21.97 24.35
C LEU A 7 24.92 -22.24 23.58
N ILE A 8 23.88 -21.45 23.80
CA ILE A 8 22.64 -21.47 23.00
C ILE A 8 22.91 -20.67 21.73
N LEU A 9 23.20 -21.38 20.65
CA LEU A 9 23.27 -20.80 19.31
C LEU A 9 21.84 -20.55 18.83
N GLY A 10 21.35 -19.34 18.97
CA GLY A 10 20.09 -18.89 18.36
C GLY A 10 20.25 -18.86 16.85
N LEU A 11 19.65 -19.86 16.18
CA LEU A 11 19.56 -19.91 14.73
C LEU A 11 18.57 -18.83 14.26
N PHE A 12 19.07 -17.63 13.99
CA PHE A 12 18.30 -16.62 13.25
C PHE A 12 18.08 -17.15 11.83
N CYS A 13 16.92 -17.73 11.58
CA CYS A 13 16.43 -17.99 10.24
C CYS A 13 16.22 -16.63 9.56
N LEU A 14 17.24 -16.13 8.86
CA LEU A 14 17.09 -15.07 7.90
C LEU A 14 16.21 -15.60 6.77
N VAL A 15 14.91 -15.37 6.87
CA VAL A 15 14.01 -15.54 5.73
C VAL A 15 14.41 -14.49 4.71
N ASN A 16 15.26 -14.90 3.75
CA ASN A 16 15.47 -14.13 2.54
C ASN A 16 14.14 -14.16 1.78
N VAL A 17 13.29 -13.17 2.02
CA VAL A 17 12.15 -12.90 1.16
C VAL A 17 12.74 -12.35 -0.13
N ASN A 18 12.97 -13.22 -1.10
CA ASN A 18 13.27 -12.80 -2.45
C ASN A 18 12.06 -11.99 -2.96
N ASP A 19 12.21 -10.68 -3.02
CA ASP A 19 11.25 -9.71 -3.57
C ASP A 19 11.10 -9.84 -5.11
N ALA A 20 11.00 -11.04 -5.62
CA ALA A 20 10.81 -11.34 -7.04
C ALA A 20 9.36 -11.70 -7.34
N TYR A 21 8.40 -11.00 -6.70
CA TYR A 21 6.98 -11.19 -6.99
C TYR A 21 6.42 -10.03 -7.78
N ALA A 22 5.81 -10.40 -8.86
CA ALA A 22 4.65 -9.86 -9.54
C ALA A 22 4.38 -8.37 -9.33
N GLY A 23 4.42 -7.58 -10.35
CA GLY A 23 3.69 -6.30 -10.40
C GLY A 23 3.95 -5.28 -9.28
N ASN A 24 5.11 -5.29 -8.57
CA ASN A 24 5.40 -4.36 -7.47
C ASN A 24 4.55 -4.65 -6.19
N LEU A 25 4.36 -5.93 -5.87
CA LEU A 25 3.69 -6.38 -4.64
C LEU A 25 4.62 -6.22 -3.43
N HIS A 26 4.19 -5.46 -2.43
CA HIS A 26 4.91 -5.26 -1.18
C HIS A 26 3.95 -5.20 0.00
N LEU A 27 4.31 -5.86 1.09
CA LEU A 27 3.67 -5.66 2.39
C LEU A 27 4.01 -4.24 2.90
N ILE A 28 2.99 -3.51 3.37
CA ILE A 28 3.15 -2.19 3.98
C ILE A 28 3.10 -2.31 5.49
N ASP A 29 2.12 -3.08 6.01
CA ASP A 29 1.87 -3.23 7.43
C ASP A 29 1.21 -4.58 7.71
N ALA A 30 1.45 -5.14 8.91
CA ALA A 30 0.81 -6.35 9.40
C ALA A 30 0.67 -6.30 10.92
N ASP A 31 -0.40 -6.89 11.41
CA ASP A 31 -0.65 -7.14 12.81
C ASP A 31 -0.93 -8.63 13.00
N GLU A 32 0.03 -9.35 13.54
CA GLU A 32 -0.08 -10.81 13.76
C GLU A 32 -1.17 -11.16 14.77
N ALA A 33 -1.44 -10.27 15.74
CA ALA A 33 -2.43 -10.53 16.77
C ALA A 33 -3.86 -10.54 16.21
N THR A 34 -4.14 -9.70 15.22
CA THR A 34 -5.45 -9.64 14.55
C THR A 34 -5.50 -10.44 13.26
N GLY A 35 -4.36 -10.72 12.64
CA GLY A 35 -4.24 -11.31 11.30
C GLY A 35 -4.35 -10.28 10.18
N PHE A 36 -4.50 -8.98 10.51
CA PHE A 36 -4.53 -7.90 9.52
C PHE A 36 -3.24 -7.80 8.72
N SER A 37 -3.35 -7.53 7.43
CA SER A 37 -2.23 -7.02 6.64
C SER A 37 -2.69 -6.18 5.47
N ILE A 38 -1.87 -5.21 5.08
CA ILE A 38 -2.12 -4.33 3.94
C ILE A 38 -0.95 -4.34 2.98
N TYR A 39 -1.27 -4.52 1.70
CA TYR A 39 -0.31 -4.61 0.61
C TYR A 39 -0.49 -3.49 -0.40
N ARG A 40 0.60 -3.10 -1.03
CA ARG A 40 0.59 -2.30 -2.27
C ARG A 40 1.01 -3.19 -3.44
N THR A 41 0.46 -2.94 -4.64
CA THR A 41 0.83 -3.73 -5.83
C THR A 41 0.58 -2.95 -7.13
N GLY A 42 1.04 -3.52 -8.24
CA GLY A 42 0.65 -3.17 -9.60
C GLY A 42 -0.58 -3.95 -10.07
N ALA A 43 -0.90 -3.82 -11.35
CA ALA A 43 -1.98 -4.58 -11.96
C ALA A 43 -1.58 -6.06 -12.06
N PRO A 44 -2.37 -7.00 -11.52
CA PRO A 44 -2.00 -8.40 -11.47
C PRO A 44 -2.13 -9.06 -12.84
N ASP A 45 -1.26 -10.00 -13.11
CA ASP A 45 -1.45 -11.05 -14.09
C ASP A 45 -2.05 -12.31 -13.44
N ARG A 46 -2.02 -13.45 -14.15
CA ARG A 46 -2.56 -14.72 -13.66
C ARG A 46 -1.80 -15.24 -12.43
N GLU A 47 -0.47 -15.18 -12.45
CA GLU A 47 0.36 -15.70 -11.36
C GLU A 47 0.28 -14.78 -10.14
N ASP A 48 0.18 -13.47 -10.36
CA ASP A 48 -0.09 -12.50 -9.29
C ASP A 48 -1.40 -12.79 -8.57
N MET A 49 -2.45 -13.14 -9.29
CA MET A 49 -3.75 -13.49 -8.70
C MET A 49 -3.66 -14.75 -7.85
N LYS A 50 -2.90 -15.76 -8.28
CA LYS A 50 -2.63 -16.95 -7.43
C LYS A 50 -1.90 -16.56 -6.15
N GLU A 51 -0.92 -15.67 -6.26
CA GLU A 51 -0.17 -15.19 -5.11
C GLU A 51 -1.05 -14.38 -4.14
N PHE A 52 -1.96 -13.53 -4.65
CA PHE A 52 -2.93 -12.84 -3.79
C PHE A 52 -3.79 -13.83 -3.00
N CYS A 53 -4.21 -14.92 -3.66
CA CYS A 53 -4.98 -15.97 -3.01
C CYS A 53 -4.15 -16.72 -1.95
N ARG A 54 -2.89 -17.05 -2.27
CA ARG A 54 -1.96 -17.70 -1.34
C ARG A 54 -1.68 -16.85 -0.09
N LEU A 55 -1.55 -15.54 -0.27
CA LEU A 55 -1.40 -14.57 0.82
C LEU A 55 -2.70 -14.37 1.61
N GLY A 56 -3.84 -14.81 1.08
CA GLY A 56 -5.14 -14.64 1.68
C GLY A 56 -5.69 -13.21 1.57
N ILE A 57 -5.30 -12.45 0.52
CA ILE A 57 -5.83 -11.11 0.28
C ILE A 57 -7.31 -11.23 -0.10
N GLN A 58 -8.17 -10.58 0.67
CA GLN A 58 -9.63 -10.71 0.56
C GLN A 58 -10.27 -9.56 -0.22
N GLU A 59 -9.68 -8.36 -0.12
CA GLU A 59 -10.23 -7.18 -0.75
C GLU A 59 -9.13 -6.36 -1.43
N ILE A 60 -9.46 -5.76 -2.59
CA ILE A 60 -8.54 -4.90 -3.33
C ILE A 60 -9.21 -3.61 -3.80
N MET A 61 -8.50 -2.49 -3.63
CA MET A 61 -8.86 -1.18 -4.15
C MET A 61 -8.07 -0.89 -5.43
N VAL A 62 -8.78 -0.67 -6.55
CA VAL A 62 -8.21 -0.47 -7.88
C VAL A 62 -8.25 1.01 -8.28
N LEU A 63 -7.12 1.72 -8.15
CA LEU A 63 -6.98 3.15 -8.44
C LEU A 63 -6.81 3.47 -9.93
N SER A 64 -6.87 2.48 -10.81
CA SER A 64 -6.68 2.63 -12.26
C SER A 64 -7.96 2.48 -13.07
N GLY A 65 -9.05 2.03 -12.46
CA GLY A 65 -10.31 1.76 -13.16
C GLY A 65 -10.20 0.60 -14.16
N THR A 66 -9.29 -0.36 -13.93
CA THR A 66 -8.97 -1.43 -14.89
C THR A 66 -9.20 -2.84 -14.34
N ALA A 67 -10.09 -3.00 -13.35
CA ALA A 67 -10.37 -4.31 -12.75
C ALA A 67 -10.84 -5.35 -13.77
N SER A 68 -11.61 -4.94 -14.79
CA SER A 68 -12.07 -5.83 -15.87
C SER A 68 -10.93 -6.47 -16.68
N LYS A 69 -9.77 -5.79 -16.74
CA LYS A 69 -8.62 -6.27 -17.51
C LYS A 69 -7.69 -7.17 -16.69
N HIS A 70 -7.86 -7.22 -15.37
CA HIS A 70 -6.97 -7.88 -14.43
C HIS A 70 -7.75 -8.75 -13.45
N GLU A 71 -8.25 -8.21 -12.35
CA GLU A 71 -8.89 -8.97 -11.28
C GLU A 71 -10.06 -9.79 -11.79
N TYR A 72 -11.00 -9.22 -12.56
CA TYR A 72 -12.13 -9.97 -13.09
C TYR A 72 -11.73 -10.95 -14.19
N LYS A 73 -10.71 -10.61 -15.00
CA LYS A 73 -10.18 -11.51 -16.03
C LYS A 73 -9.60 -12.80 -15.43
N TYR A 74 -8.94 -12.68 -14.28
CA TYR A 74 -8.27 -13.79 -13.61
C TYR A 74 -8.97 -14.20 -12.30
N GLN A 75 -10.24 -13.88 -12.15
CA GLN A 75 -11.03 -14.15 -10.94
C GLN A 75 -11.01 -15.63 -10.52
N ALA A 76 -10.94 -16.55 -11.49
CA ALA A 76 -10.88 -17.99 -11.23
C ALA A 76 -9.64 -18.41 -10.43
N GLU A 77 -8.54 -17.67 -10.52
CA GLU A 77 -7.30 -17.95 -9.78
C GLU A 77 -7.38 -17.50 -8.31
N CYS A 78 -8.28 -16.53 -8.00
CA CYS A 78 -8.57 -16.10 -6.65
C CYS A 78 -10.05 -15.76 -6.46
N PRO A 79 -10.93 -16.76 -6.32
CA PRO A 79 -12.39 -16.56 -6.26
C PRO A 79 -12.85 -15.74 -5.04
N THR A 80 -12.06 -15.73 -3.98
CA THR A 80 -12.38 -15.02 -2.73
C THR A 80 -12.03 -13.54 -2.74
N LEU A 81 -11.19 -13.10 -3.71
CA LEU A 81 -10.80 -11.70 -3.83
C LEU A 81 -11.97 -10.84 -4.30
N LYS A 82 -12.26 -9.77 -3.55
CA LYS A 82 -13.31 -8.79 -3.89
C LYS A 82 -12.69 -7.46 -4.29
N VAL A 83 -13.10 -6.92 -5.42
CA VAL A 83 -12.80 -5.54 -5.81
C VAL A 83 -13.80 -4.61 -5.15
N ILE A 84 -13.36 -3.82 -4.15
CA ILE A 84 -14.24 -2.92 -3.39
C ILE A 84 -14.28 -1.49 -3.93
N TYR A 85 -13.33 -1.13 -4.78
CA TYR A 85 -13.22 0.17 -5.43
C TYR A 85 -12.56 0.02 -6.80
N ASN A 86 -13.12 0.63 -7.84
CA ASN A 86 -12.57 0.55 -9.20
C ASN A 86 -12.78 1.86 -9.96
N THR A 87 -12.00 2.88 -9.63
CA THR A 87 -12.11 4.19 -10.25
C THR A 87 -10.76 4.65 -10.83
N LYS A 88 -10.81 5.25 -12.02
CA LYS A 88 -9.62 5.80 -12.69
C LYS A 88 -9.20 7.12 -12.02
N GLY A 89 -8.36 7.02 -10.99
CA GLY A 89 -7.72 8.18 -10.38
C GLY A 89 -6.66 8.82 -11.30
N ASN A 90 -6.41 10.11 -11.09
CA ASN A 90 -5.35 10.86 -11.77
C ASN A 90 -4.22 11.20 -10.76
N SER A 91 -2.97 10.84 -11.08
CA SER A 91 -1.83 11.13 -10.20
C SER A 91 -1.54 12.64 -10.06
N ARG A 92 -1.97 13.46 -11.04
CA ARG A 92 -1.77 14.92 -11.04
C ARG A 92 -2.81 15.66 -10.20
N VAL A 93 -3.96 15.03 -9.94
CA VAL A 93 -5.03 15.60 -9.11
C VAL A 93 -4.82 15.13 -7.66
N PRO A 94 -4.88 16.01 -6.66
CA PRO A 94 -4.81 15.64 -5.25
C PRO A 94 -5.88 14.61 -4.87
N LEU A 95 -5.69 13.96 -3.73
CA LEU A 95 -6.75 13.15 -3.12
C LEU A 95 -7.77 14.08 -2.45
N THR A 96 -9.03 13.65 -2.47
CA THR A 96 -10.12 14.37 -1.79
C THR A 96 -10.27 13.86 -0.35
N LYS A 97 -10.83 14.68 0.53
CA LYS A 97 -11.21 14.28 1.90
C LYS A 97 -12.16 13.08 1.88
N GLU A 98 -13.15 13.10 0.97
CA GLU A 98 -14.08 11.99 0.79
C GLU A 98 -13.37 10.67 0.50
N PHE A 99 -12.42 10.66 -0.47
CA PHE A 99 -11.66 9.47 -0.79
C PHE A 99 -10.78 9.02 0.38
N LEU A 100 -10.12 9.95 1.08
CA LEU A 100 -9.29 9.63 2.24
C LEU A 100 -10.14 9.04 3.39
N ASN A 101 -11.31 9.59 3.65
CA ASN A 101 -12.25 9.05 4.64
C ASN A 101 -12.74 7.64 4.25
N TYR A 102 -13.05 7.41 2.97
CA TYR A 102 -13.41 6.08 2.48
C TYR A 102 -12.26 5.07 2.68
N PHE A 103 -11.04 5.46 2.32
CA PHE A 103 -9.85 4.64 2.53
C PHE A 103 -9.62 4.33 4.01
N ASP A 104 -9.72 5.34 4.87
CA ASP A 104 -9.52 5.19 6.31
C ASP A 104 -10.56 4.25 6.95
N ASN A 105 -11.84 4.39 6.61
CA ASN A 105 -12.90 3.52 7.07
C ASN A 105 -12.65 2.05 6.67
N TRP A 106 -12.23 1.83 5.42
CA TRP A 106 -11.87 0.51 4.94
C TRP A 106 -10.68 -0.09 5.68
N VAL A 107 -9.63 0.70 5.93
CA VAL A 107 -8.46 0.26 6.72
C VAL A 107 -8.86 -0.08 8.16
N GLN A 108 -9.69 0.77 8.81
CA GLN A 108 -10.16 0.53 10.18
C GLN A 108 -11.00 -0.74 10.26
N GLU A 109 -11.92 -0.97 9.32
CA GLU A 109 -12.70 -2.21 9.25
C GLU A 109 -11.78 -3.43 9.08
N ALA A 110 -10.80 -3.35 8.17
CA ALA A 110 -9.86 -4.43 7.95
C ALA A 110 -9.04 -4.75 9.20
N LYS A 111 -8.56 -3.73 9.92
CA LYS A 111 -7.85 -3.91 11.20
C LYS A 111 -8.74 -4.55 12.26
N ALA A 112 -9.98 -4.11 12.39
CA ALA A 112 -10.92 -4.64 13.37
C ALA A 112 -11.33 -6.10 13.10
N THR A 113 -11.31 -6.52 11.84
CA THR A 113 -11.78 -7.86 11.41
C THR A 113 -10.65 -8.80 11.01
N GLY A 114 -9.39 -8.38 11.11
CA GLY A 114 -8.23 -9.18 10.71
C GLY A 114 -8.14 -9.47 9.21
N LYS A 115 -8.78 -8.63 8.37
CA LYS A 115 -8.75 -8.81 6.93
C LYS A 115 -7.37 -8.49 6.35
N LYS A 116 -7.01 -9.24 5.31
CA LYS A 116 -5.85 -8.93 4.45
C LYS A 116 -6.33 -8.19 3.22
N ILE A 117 -5.78 -7.00 3.02
CA ILE A 117 -6.25 -6.07 1.99
C ILE A 117 -5.11 -5.58 1.09
N ALA A 118 -5.44 -5.15 -0.13
CA ALA A 118 -4.46 -4.59 -1.05
C ALA A 118 -5.01 -3.36 -1.78
N PHE A 119 -4.13 -2.49 -2.25
CA PHE A 119 -4.50 -1.43 -3.19
C PHE A 119 -3.46 -1.27 -4.29
N ARG A 120 -3.93 -0.87 -5.48
CA ARG A 120 -3.08 -0.83 -6.66
C ARG A 120 -3.46 0.23 -7.68
N CYS A 121 -2.48 0.60 -8.51
CA CYS A 121 -2.73 1.25 -9.81
C CYS A 121 -2.23 0.34 -10.95
N THR A 122 -1.81 0.89 -12.09
CA THR A 122 -1.30 0.06 -13.18
C THR A 122 0.08 -0.52 -12.86
N CYS A 123 1.06 0.33 -12.48
CA CYS A 123 2.42 -0.14 -12.15
C CYS A 123 2.67 -0.33 -10.65
N GLY A 124 1.71 -0.02 -9.79
CA GLY A 124 1.95 0.04 -8.34
C GLY A 124 2.85 1.21 -7.90
N CYS A 125 3.20 2.14 -8.79
CA CYS A 125 4.24 3.16 -8.58
C CYS A 125 3.69 4.49 -8.06
N HIS A 126 2.81 5.15 -8.83
CA HIS A 126 2.48 6.56 -8.66
C HIS A 126 1.27 6.80 -7.73
N ARG A 127 0.04 6.48 -8.18
CA ARG A 127 -1.19 6.59 -7.37
C ARG A 127 -1.10 5.71 -6.12
N THR A 128 -0.64 4.48 -6.31
CA THR A 128 -0.36 3.53 -5.23
C THR A 128 0.73 4.05 -4.30
N GLY A 129 1.83 4.60 -4.82
CA GLY A 129 2.92 5.16 -4.01
C GLY A 129 2.45 6.32 -3.13
N ARG A 130 1.63 7.24 -3.68
CA ARG A 130 1.06 8.35 -2.92
C ARG A 130 0.10 7.87 -1.81
N LEU A 131 -0.75 6.89 -2.09
CA LEU A 131 -1.67 6.35 -1.09
C LEU A 131 -0.92 5.53 -0.01
N ALA A 132 0.14 4.82 -0.40
CA ALA A 132 1.02 4.14 0.56
C ALA A 132 1.73 5.14 1.47
N ALA A 133 2.21 6.27 0.93
CA ALA A 133 2.80 7.34 1.72
C ALA A 133 1.80 7.92 2.74
N TYR A 134 0.52 8.14 2.33
CA TYR A 134 -0.53 8.54 3.26
C TYR A 134 -0.72 7.54 4.40
N TYR A 135 -0.86 6.25 4.07
CA TYR A 135 -1.00 5.19 5.07
C TYR A 135 0.16 5.19 6.05
N GLN A 136 1.38 5.18 5.54
CA GLN A 136 2.58 5.09 6.35
C GLN A 136 2.75 6.30 7.28
N MET A 137 2.49 7.52 6.81
CA MET A 137 2.52 8.71 7.66
C MET A 137 1.45 8.67 8.74
N LYS A 138 0.21 8.26 8.39
CA LYS A 138 -0.93 8.29 9.31
C LYS A 138 -0.91 7.17 10.34
N TYR A 139 -0.61 5.95 9.92
CA TYR A 139 -0.76 4.74 10.75
C TYR A 139 0.55 4.20 11.30
N GLN A 140 1.68 4.51 10.65
CA GLN A 140 3.01 4.09 11.10
C GLN A 140 3.84 5.26 11.65
N GLY A 141 3.37 6.51 11.53
CA GLY A 141 4.03 7.69 12.09
C GLY A 141 5.36 8.06 11.43
N ILE A 142 5.65 7.55 10.22
CA ILE A 142 6.88 7.92 9.51
C ILE A 142 6.82 9.37 9.04
N THR A 143 7.96 9.99 8.84
CA THR A 143 8.04 11.37 8.34
C THR A 143 7.62 11.48 6.88
N ALA A 144 7.23 12.70 6.45
CA ALA A 144 6.91 12.93 5.04
C ALA A 144 8.11 12.67 4.12
N ASP A 145 9.33 12.91 4.58
CA ASP A 145 10.54 12.70 3.77
C ASP A 145 10.87 11.21 3.65
N ASP A 146 10.69 10.43 4.71
CA ASP A 146 10.82 8.97 4.63
C ASP A 146 9.75 8.38 3.71
N ALA A 147 8.50 8.85 3.81
CA ALA A 147 7.41 8.41 2.93
C ALA A 147 7.69 8.71 1.45
N LYS A 148 8.26 9.90 1.13
CA LYS A 148 8.72 10.25 -0.22
C LYS A 148 9.86 9.34 -0.69
N SER A 149 10.81 9.03 0.20
CA SER A 149 11.94 8.14 -0.09
C SER A 149 11.46 6.73 -0.42
N ILE A 150 10.57 6.16 0.39
CA ILE A 150 9.96 4.85 0.15
C ILE A 150 9.13 4.87 -1.16
N MET A 151 8.33 5.91 -1.37
CA MET A 151 7.57 6.08 -2.62
C MET A 151 8.49 6.06 -3.84
N THR A 152 9.64 6.72 -3.76
CA THR A 152 10.64 6.79 -4.83
C THR A 152 11.31 5.44 -5.05
N ALA A 153 11.74 4.77 -4.00
CA ALA A 153 12.41 3.47 -4.06
C ALA A 153 11.51 2.37 -4.65
N ARG A 154 10.19 2.43 -4.39
CA ARG A 154 9.19 1.49 -4.91
C ARG A 154 8.51 1.99 -6.21
N GLY A 155 8.89 3.17 -6.71
CA GLY A 155 8.35 3.79 -7.92
C GLY A 155 9.17 3.48 -9.16
N LYS A 156 8.54 3.66 -10.33
CA LYS A 156 9.22 3.65 -11.64
C LYS A 156 9.04 5.03 -12.27
N TRP A 157 10.10 5.55 -12.93
CA TRP A 157 10.06 6.86 -13.63
C TRP A 157 9.56 8.02 -12.76
N MET A 158 9.92 8.02 -11.46
CA MET A 158 9.47 9.03 -10.50
C MET A 158 9.90 10.45 -10.89
N TRP A 159 10.99 10.59 -11.64
CA TRP A 159 11.45 11.87 -12.20
C TRP A 159 10.45 12.52 -13.17
N LEU A 160 9.56 11.73 -13.81
CA LEU A 160 8.45 12.23 -14.62
C LEU A 160 7.22 12.64 -13.78
N MET A 161 7.25 12.39 -12.49
CA MET A 161 6.12 12.58 -11.55
C MET A 161 6.45 13.53 -10.40
N PRO A 162 7.12 14.69 -10.66
CA PRO A 162 7.59 15.59 -9.59
C PRO A 162 6.44 16.15 -8.74
N HIS A 163 5.22 16.20 -9.28
CA HIS A 163 4.01 16.65 -8.60
C HIS A 163 3.58 15.75 -7.42
N LEU A 164 4.06 14.50 -7.34
CA LEU A 164 3.73 13.61 -6.24
C LEU A 164 4.39 14.03 -4.92
N TYR A 165 5.59 14.60 -4.97
CA TYR A 165 6.32 15.00 -3.76
C TYR A 165 5.59 16.10 -2.97
N PRO A 166 5.18 17.23 -3.58
CA PRO A 166 4.38 18.23 -2.86
C PRO A 166 2.99 17.71 -2.45
N GLN A 167 2.40 16.75 -3.17
CA GLN A 167 1.15 16.12 -2.73
C GLN A 167 1.36 15.27 -1.46
N VAL A 168 2.50 14.57 -1.31
CA VAL A 168 2.83 13.84 -0.07
C VAL A 168 3.03 14.83 1.09
N SER A 169 3.68 15.98 0.86
CA SER A 169 3.79 17.03 1.88
C SER A 169 2.41 17.57 2.29
N ALA A 170 1.52 17.82 1.33
CA ALA A 170 0.15 18.26 1.60
C ALA A 170 -0.69 17.23 2.37
N LEU A 171 -0.49 15.94 2.10
CA LEU A 171 -1.12 14.86 2.88
C LEU A 171 -0.62 14.83 4.32
N ASN A 172 0.67 15.10 4.55
CA ASN A 172 1.23 15.22 5.90
C ASN A 172 0.63 16.42 6.66
N ASP A 173 0.42 17.56 5.99
CA ASP A 173 -0.26 18.70 6.60
C ASP A 173 -1.71 18.34 6.96
N TYR A 174 -2.42 17.66 6.05
CA TYR A 174 -3.79 17.20 6.29
C TYR A 174 -3.90 16.25 7.48
N ILE A 175 -3.02 15.24 7.56
CA ILE A 175 -2.97 14.27 8.68
C ILE A 175 -2.79 14.98 10.02
N ASN A 176 -1.98 16.04 10.06
CA ASN A 176 -1.65 16.78 11.27
C ASN A 176 -2.58 17.99 11.53
N GLY A 177 -3.67 18.13 10.78
CA GLY A 177 -4.62 19.24 10.94
C GLY A 177 -4.03 20.63 10.66
N ARG A 178 -2.94 20.71 9.89
CA ARG A 178 -2.27 21.96 9.54
C ARG A 178 -2.82 22.55 8.25
N GLY A 179 -2.68 23.86 8.09
CA GLY A 179 -2.86 24.50 6.79
C GLY A 179 -1.90 23.93 5.75
N CYS A 180 -2.37 23.76 4.52
CA CYS A 180 -1.54 23.22 3.44
C CYS A 180 -0.35 24.12 3.15
N SER A 181 0.87 23.61 3.32
CA SER A 181 2.12 24.32 3.15
C SER A 181 2.63 24.38 1.69
N THR A 182 1.96 23.65 0.78
CA THR A 182 2.34 23.58 -0.64
C THR A 182 1.46 24.46 -1.51
N ARG A 183 1.67 24.44 -2.85
CA ARG A 183 0.77 25.16 -3.77
C ARG A 183 -0.64 24.57 -3.72
N ALA A 184 -1.67 25.40 -3.75
CA ALA A 184 -3.10 25.01 -3.62
C ALA A 184 -3.49 23.83 -4.52
N LYS A 185 -2.95 23.74 -5.75
CA LYS A 185 -3.21 22.64 -6.68
C LYS A 185 -2.72 21.26 -6.22
N TYR A 186 -1.98 21.18 -5.12
CA TYR A 186 -1.49 19.94 -4.54
C TYR A 186 -2.15 19.59 -3.21
N CYS A 187 -2.92 20.53 -2.66
CA CYS A 187 -3.59 20.37 -1.38
C CYS A 187 -4.76 19.39 -1.46
N VAL A 188 -5.02 18.68 -0.37
CA VAL A 188 -6.23 17.86 -0.23
C VAL A 188 -7.46 18.75 -0.45
N THR A 189 -8.39 18.29 -1.29
CA THR A 189 -9.61 19.02 -1.66
C THR A 189 -10.84 18.44 -0.92
N GLU A 190 -11.94 19.15 -0.95
CA GLU A 190 -13.23 18.66 -0.42
C GLU A 190 -13.70 17.42 -1.19
#